data_148ed5b6cffc979b7f9e2c23338ef9b5
#
_entry.id   148ed5b6cffc979b7f9e2c23338ef9b5
#
_cell.length_a   1.000
_cell.length_b   1.000
_cell.length_c   1.000
_cell.angle_alpha   90.00
_cell.angle_beta   90.00
_cell.angle_gamma   90.00
#
_symmetry.space_group_name_H-M   'P 1'
#
loop_
_entity.id
_entity.type
_entity.pdbx_description
1 polymer ?
#
loop_
_entity_poly.entity_id
_entity_poly.type
_entity_poly.pdbx_seq_one_letter_code
_entity_poly.pdbx_strand_id
1 'polypeptide(L)'
;MKKHLTWLSAGAFVLASLTSGAVFAQDQETDLQYFRQNSKEGLNVFETPKEAKGTFEKVKVVVGGDFALQFQSINHSNALNNLVDLGSNINLPTANLNINTQLADGLRLHLRTYLSAKHHNEAWVKGGHMQIDKLDFIKPGFLEEFMKVATITVGMDEFNYGDAHFRRSDNARVLFNPFVGNYIMDSFSTEAFGEVTIQSNGFIGVVGVTNGKLNQSVVVNSTTDNKLSFYGKLGFDKQINEDFRFRLTGSWYMNNGLSTGTYLYGGDRGGSRYYGIMQALEGTASDFEGRFNPRFKQMTAIQINPFIKFKGLEFFGIIENVGNSEDQGNGSFTQLAGEALYRFGTTEQFYLGGRYNTVSGNSVENGDDIKINRVNIGGGWFMTNNVLIKLEYMNQQYKEGFAADSKYNGGEFKGVNIEAAISF
;
A
#
# COMPACT_ATOMS: atom_id res chain seq x y z
N MET A 1 35.66 0.53 30.79
CA MET A 1 34.64 -0.51 30.67
C MET A 1 33.55 -0.31 31.72
N LYS A 2 32.59 0.60 31.55
CA LYS A 2 31.37 0.75 32.40
C LYS A 2 30.49 1.86 31.79
N LYS A 3 29.88 1.62 30.57
CA LYS A 3 28.89 2.55 29.98
C LYS A 3 27.83 1.86 29.10
N HIS A 4 27.67 0.54 29.17
CA HIS A 4 26.71 -0.15 28.29
C HIS A 4 25.52 -0.84 28.98
N LEU A 5 25.21 -0.50 30.24
CA LEU A 5 24.19 -1.24 30.98
C LEU A 5 22.92 -0.42 31.35
N THR A 6 22.78 0.81 30.88
CA THR A 6 21.65 1.69 31.26
C THR A 6 20.51 1.76 30.23
N TRP A 7 20.67 1.19 29.07
CA TRP A 7 19.65 1.29 27.99
C TRP A 7 18.65 0.12 27.94
N LEU A 8 18.97 -1.00 28.57
CA LEU A 8 18.04 -2.15 28.64
C LEU A 8 16.93 -1.99 29.67
N SER A 9 17.09 -1.10 30.64
CA SER A 9 16.11 -0.86 31.69
C SER A 9 14.97 0.09 31.28
N ALA A 10 15.19 0.98 30.32
CA ALA A 10 14.15 1.92 29.84
C ALA A 10 13.12 1.22 28.92
N GLY A 11 13.56 0.26 28.10
CA GLY A 11 12.66 -0.51 27.23
C GLY A 11 11.72 -1.46 27.97
N ALA A 12 12.17 -2.01 29.10
CA ALA A 12 11.35 -2.91 29.91
C ALA A 12 10.27 -2.17 30.74
N PHE A 13 10.48 -0.90 31.06
CA PHE A 13 9.52 -0.16 31.86
C PHE A 13 8.29 0.34 31.05
N VAL A 14 8.45 0.56 29.74
CA VAL A 14 7.34 0.95 28.86
C VAL A 14 6.44 -0.25 28.55
N LEU A 15 6.97 -1.48 28.50
CA LEU A 15 6.15 -2.68 28.29
C LEU A 15 5.36 -3.11 29.54
N ALA A 16 5.88 -2.81 30.74
CA ALA A 16 5.25 -3.24 32.00
C ALA A 16 4.07 -2.35 32.45
N SER A 17 3.95 -1.12 31.93
CA SER A 17 2.86 -0.21 32.28
C SER A 17 1.61 -0.34 31.38
N LEU A 18 1.66 -1.17 30.33
CA LEU A 18 0.54 -1.40 29.41
C LEU A 18 -0.36 -2.60 29.79
N THR A 19 -0.08 -3.28 30.89
CA THR A 19 -0.82 -4.50 31.26
C THR A 19 -2.03 -4.30 32.19
N SER A 20 -2.38 -3.07 32.51
CA SER A 20 -3.53 -2.80 33.40
C SER A 20 -4.57 -1.88 32.74
N GLY A 21 -5.35 -2.46 31.87
CA GLY A 21 -6.52 -1.82 31.29
C GLY A 21 -6.94 -2.56 30.02
N ALA A 22 -7.63 -3.69 30.16
CA ALA A 22 -8.34 -4.26 29.02
C ALA A 22 -9.47 -3.28 28.65
N VAL A 23 -9.17 -2.33 27.77
CA VAL A 23 -10.20 -1.62 27.02
C VAL A 23 -10.76 -2.67 26.05
N PHE A 24 -11.91 -3.22 26.38
CA PHE A 24 -12.71 -3.99 25.43
C PHE A 24 -13.11 -3.01 24.33
N ALA A 25 -12.34 -2.94 23.26
CA ALA A 25 -12.83 -2.42 22.01
C ALA A 25 -13.99 -3.36 21.63
N GLN A 26 -15.19 -2.85 21.71
CA GLN A 26 -16.38 -3.56 21.27
C GLN A 26 -16.18 -3.82 19.78
N ASP A 27 -16.20 -5.09 19.35
CA ASP A 27 -16.25 -5.47 17.94
C ASP A 27 -17.52 -4.81 17.35
N GLN A 28 -17.37 -3.60 16.83
CA GLN A 28 -18.41 -3.01 16.01
C GLN A 28 -18.29 -3.66 14.64
N GLU A 29 -18.99 -4.78 14.48
CA GLU A 29 -19.30 -5.28 13.16
C GLU A 29 -19.99 -4.14 12.40
N THR A 30 -19.30 -3.59 11.39
CA THR A 30 -19.92 -2.54 10.59
C THR A 30 -20.97 -3.22 9.72
N ASP A 31 -22.25 -2.92 9.91
CA ASP A 31 -23.37 -3.42 9.09
C ASP A 31 -23.38 -2.78 7.70
N LEU A 32 -22.23 -2.39 7.16
CA LEU A 32 -22.12 -1.90 5.79
C LEU A 32 -22.09 -3.10 4.83
N GLN A 33 -22.92 -3.03 3.81
CA GLN A 33 -22.95 -4.05 2.77
C GLN A 33 -21.69 -3.99 1.89
N TYR A 34 -21.19 -5.13 1.41
CA TYR A 34 -20.08 -5.23 0.47
C TYR A 34 -18.85 -4.43 0.95
N PHE A 35 -18.48 -4.61 2.20
CA PHE A 35 -17.44 -3.82 2.86
C PHE A 35 -16.27 -4.70 3.34
N ARG A 36 -15.04 -4.27 3.09
CA ARG A 36 -13.85 -4.85 3.70
C ARG A 36 -13.65 -4.21 5.08
N GLN A 37 -13.66 -5.03 6.12
CA GLN A 37 -13.47 -4.53 7.48
C GLN A 37 -12.10 -3.86 7.66
N ASN A 38 -12.07 -2.70 8.34
CA ASN A 38 -10.82 -2.02 8.69
C ASN A 38 -10.31 -2.50 10.05
N SER A 39 -10.13 -3.80 10.17
CA SER A 39 -9.68 -4.52 11.35
C SER A 39 -8.90 -5.76 10.93
N LYS A 40 -8.42 -6.53 11.89
CA LYS A 40 -7.79 -7.84 11.64
C LYS A 40 -8.62 -8.76 10.75
N GLU A 41 -9.94 -8.65 10.76
CA GLU A 41 -10.85 -9.43 9.91
C GLU A 41 -10.70 -9.09 8.42
N GLY A 42 -10.23 -7.88 8.09
CA GLY A 42 -9.90 -7.47 6.72
C GLY A 42 -8.54 -7.95 6.22
N LEU A 43 -7.76 -8.69 7.04
CA LEU A 43 -6.50 -9.27 6.60
C LEU A 43 -6.72 -10.22 5.42
N ASN A 44 -5.87 -10.07 4.40
CA ASN A 44 -5.92 -10.90 3.19
C ASN A 44 -7.28 -10.90 2.45
N VAL A 45 -8.15 -9.96 2.77
CA VAL A 45 -9.28 -9.62 1.92
C VAL A 45 -8.75 -8.70 0.83
N PHE A 46 -8.80 -9.12 -0.42
CA PHE A 46 -8.36 -8.36 -1.58
C PHE A 46 -9.53 -7.56 -2.15
N GLU A 47 -10.17 -8.02 -3.20
CA GLU A 47 -11.38 -7.38 -3.72
C GLU A 47 -12.51 -7.42 -2.68
N THR A 48 -13.38 -6.43 -2.71
CA THR A 48 -14.54 -6.34 -1.81
C THR A 48 -15.45 -7.56 -2.00
N PRO A 49 -15.86 -8.24 -0.93
CA PRO A 49 -16.71 -9.43 -1.04
C PRO A 49 -18.05 -9.13 -1.71
N LYS A 50 -18.55 -10.05 -2.54
CA LYS A 50 -19.90 -9.96 -3.15
C LYS A 50 -21.01 -10.41 -2.21
N GLU A 51 -20.68 -10.84 -1.00
CA GLU A 51 -21.67 -11.19 0.02
C GLU A 51 -22.05 -9.94 0.83
N ALA A 52 -23.33 -9.60 0.81
CA ALA A 52 -23.84 -8.53 1.66
C ALA A 52 -23.98 -9.04 3.10
N LYS A 53 -23.25 -8.45 4.03
CA LYS A 53 -23.58 -8.63 5.45
C LYS A 53 -24.71 -7.65 5.79
N GLY A 54 -25.85 -8.16 6.21
CA GLY A 54 -27.00 -7.35 6.61
C GLY A 54 -27.88 -6.83 5.46
N THR A 55 -29.01 -6.23 5.82
CA THR A 55 -30.00 -5.60 4.94
C THR A 55 -29.93 -4.09 5.02
N PHE A 56 -30.18 -3.41 3.91
CA PHE A 56 -30.30 -1.96 3.93
C PHE A 56 -31.66 -1.54 4.54
N GLU A 57 -31.63 -0.81 5.62
CA GLU A 57 -32.84 -0.25 6.25
C GLU A 57 -32.94 1.26 6.06
N LYS A 58 -31.84 1.95 6.18
CA LYS A 58 -31.73 3.42 6.05
C LYS A 58 -30.31 3.84 5.75
N VAL A 59 -30.12 5.09 5.33
CA VAL A 59 -28.78 5.68 5.18
C VAL A 59 -28.01 5.54 6.48
N LYS A 60 -26.80 4.96 6.38
CA LYS A 60 -25.91 4.76 7.52
C LYS A 60 -24.55 5.37 7.21
N VAL A 61 -24.03 6.17 8.13
CA VAL A 61 -22.70 6.77 8.06
C VAL A 61 -21.82 6.13 9.11
N VAL A 62 -20.68 5.59 8.70
CA VAL A 62 -19.65 5.05 9.59
C VAL A 62 -18.38 5.90 9.43
N VAL A 63 -17.92 6.43 10.52
CA VAL A 63 -16.66 7.17 10.62
C VAL A 63 -15.60 6.21 11.15
N GLY A 64 -14.49 6.12 10.47
CA GLY A 64 -13.36 5.30 10.85
C GLY A 64 -12.05 6.00 10.57
N GLY A 65 -10.95 5.31 10.78
CA GLY A 65 -9.65 5.91 10.52
C GLY A 65 -8.50 4.93 10.66
N ASP A 66 -7.31 5.44 10.34
CA ASP A 66 -6.05 4.72 10.46
C ASP A 66 -4.99 5.62 11.02
N PHE A 67 -4.36 5.16 12.08
CA PHE A 67 -3.34 5.88 12.80
C PHE A 67 -2.10 5.01 12.92
N ALA A 68 -0.93 5.53 12.57
CA ALA A 68 0.34 4.85 12.75
C ALA A 68 1.31 5.76 13.48
N LEU A 69 1.69 5.39 14.69
CA LEU A 69 2.76 6.02 15.44
C LEU A 69 4.01 5.15 15.32
N GLN A 70 5.09 5.72 14.80
CA GLN A 70 6.31 5.01 14.46
C GLN A 70 7.51 5.56 15.21
N PHE A 71 8.22 4.69 15.95
CA PHE A 71 9.58 4.95 16.39
C PHE A 71 10.54 4.44 15.34
N GLN A 72 11.49 5.27 14.93
CA GLN A 72 12.54 4.95 13.96
C GLN A 72 13.91 5.12 14.58
N SER A 73 14.80 4.15 14.36
CA SER A 73 16.24 4.21 14.63
C SER A 73 16.97 3.62 13.44
N ILE A 74 17.34 4.47 12.49
CA ILE A 74 17.94 4.11 11.21
C ILE A 74 19.23 4.88 11.03
N ASN A 75 20.25 4.20 10.50
CA ASN A 75 21.48 4.80 10.02
C ASN A 75 21.53 4.72 8.49
N HIS A 76 22.18 5.68 7.87
CA HIS A 76 22.44 5.69 6.43
C HIS A 76 23.87 6.12 6.11
N SER A 77 24.34 5.75 4.91
CA SER A 77 25.63 6.14 4.38
C SER A 77 25.60 6.11 2.85
N ASN A 78 26.55 6.81 2.24
CA ASN A 78 26.83 6.74 0.80
C ASN A 78 28.33 6.93 0.53
N ALA A 79 28.75 6.76 -0.72
CA ALA A 79 30.15 6.92 -1.11
C ALA A 79 30.66 8.36 -0.99
N LEU A 80 29.77 9.36 -1.05
CA LEU A 80 30.11 10.77 -1.02
C LEU A 80 30.29 11.32 0.41
N ASN A 81 29.88 10.59 1.44
CA ASN A 81 29.86 11.04 2.84
C ASN A 81 29.17 12.40 3.03
N ASN A 82 28.11 12.66 2.28
CA ASN A 82 27.39 13.94 2.24
C ASN A 82 25.94 13.86 2.71
N LEU A 83 25.60 12.85 3.50
CA LEU A 83 24.28 12.71 4.11
C LEU A 83 24.22 13.36 5.49
N VAL A 84 23.02 13.84 5.89
CA VAL A 84 22.80 14.37 7.24
C VAL A 84 22.90 13.28 8.29
N ASP A 85 23.25 13.63 9.53
CA ASP A 85 23.18 12.68 10.65
C ASP A 85 21.72 12.40 11.02
N LEU A 86 21.40 11.14 11.29
CA LEU A 86 20.07 10.71 11.75
C LEU A 86 20.11 10.33 13.23
N GLY A 87 19.17 10.90 13.99
CA GLY A 87 18.87 10.47 15.36
C GLY A 87 17.65 9.53 15.40
N SER A 88 17.50 8.83 16.52
CA SER A 88 16.28 8.07 16.78
C SER A 88 15.15 9.01 17.19
N ASN A 89 13.94 8.80 16.63
CA ASN A 89 12.80 9.66 16.92
C ASN A 89 11.46 8.96 16.65
N ILE A 90 10.40 9.61 17.09
CA ILE A 90 9.00 9.21 16.84
C ILE A 90 8.44 10.11 15.75
N ASN A 91 7.70 9.53 14.82
CA ASN A 91 6.95 10.26 13.81
C ASN A 91 5.53 9.68 13.65
N LEU A 92 4.68 10.43 12.96
CA LEU A 92 3.29 10.08 12.65
C LEU A 92 3.11 10.00 11.12
N PRO A 93 3.46 8.87 10.49
CA PRO A 93 3.36 8.76 9.03
C PRO A 93 1.91 8.68 8.52
N THR A 94 0.96 8.27 9.33
CA THR A 94 -0.46 8.13 8.94
C THR A 94 -1.38 8.52 10.09
N ALA A 95 -2.38 9.36 9.78
CA ALA A 95 -3.52 9.68 10.66
C ALA A 95 -4.76 9.97 9.80
N ASN A 96 -5.16 9.02 8.96
CA ASN A 96 -6.26 9.18 8.02
C ASN A 96 -7.61 9.07 8.71
N LEU A 97 -8.57 9.88 8.29
CA LEU A 97 -9.99 9.78 8.64
C LEU A 97 -10.77 9.27 7.43
N ASN A 98 -11.62 8.29 7.66
CA ASN A 98 -12.45 7.65 6.65
C ASN A 98 -13.93 7.86 6.98
N ILE A 99 -14.73 8.21 5.98
CA ILE A 99 -16.19 8.28 6.08
C ILE A 99 -16.76 7.28 5.06
N ASN A 100 -17.49 6.30 5.54
CA ASN A 100 -18.19 5.31 4.72
C ASN A 100 -19.69 5.50 4.88
N THR A 101 -20.40 5.62 3.78
CA THR A 101 -21.84 5.88 3.81
C THR A 101 -22.57 4.84 2.95
N GLN A 102 -23.45 4.05 3.56
CA GLN A 102 -24.42 3.25 2.84
C GLN A 102 -25.59 4.15 2.42
N LEU A 103 -25.67 4.47 1.14
CA LEU A 103 -26.67 5.41 0.61
C LEU A 103 -27.98 4.73 0.22
N ALA A 104 -27.90 3.51 -0.32
CA ALA A 104 -29.02 2.67 -0.71
C ALA A 104 -28.60 1.19 -0.64
N ASP A 105 -29.51 0.29 -0.89
CA ASP A 105 -29.20 -1.14 -1.01
C ASP A 105 -28.20 -1.37 -2.16
N GLY A 106 -27.00 -1.88 -1.82
CA GLY A 106 -25.91 -2.07 -2.76
C GLY A 106 -25.25 -0.78 -3.30
N LEU A 107 -25.50 0.38 -2.69
CA LEU A 107 -24.87 1.63 -3.08
C LEU A 107 -24.12 2.27 -1.90
N ARG A 108 -22.80 2.42 -2.02
CA ARG A 108 -21.93 2.94 -0.96
C ARG A 108 -21.02 4.06 -1.46
N LEU A 109 -20.79 5.05 -0.60
CA LEU A 109 -19.80 6.11 -0.79
C LEU A 109 -18.67 5.94 0.22
N HIS A 110 -17.43 6.11 -0.22
CA HIS A 110 -16.24 6.22 0.61
C HIS A 110 -15.55 7.55 0.39
N LEU A 111 -15.15 8.21 1.48
CA LEU A 111 -14.33 9.43 1.47
C LEU A 111 -13.17 9.25 2.46
N ARG A 112 -11.97 9.64 2.04
CA ARG A 112 -10.76 9.58 2.86
C ARG A 112 -10.05 10.91 2.91
N THR A 113 -9.71 11.36 4.12
CA THR A 113 -8.77 12.46 4.33
C THR A 113 -7.38 11.90 4.62
N TYR A 114 -6.36 12.68 4.31
CA TYR A 114 -4.97 12.33 4.56
C TYR A 114 -4.35 13.31 5.56
N LEU A 115 -3.74 12.75 6.60
CA LEU A 115 -2.92 13.47 7.57
C LEU A 115 -1.62 12.68 7.81
N SER A 116 -0.51 13.38 7.93
CA SER A 116 0.77 12.80 8.35
C SER A 116 1.67 13.87 8.95
N ALA A 117 2.74 13.47 9.60
CA ALA A 117 3.74 14.40 10.15
C ALA A 117 4.37 15.30 9.08
N LYS A 118 4.38 14.87 7.82
CA LYS A 118 4.85 15.68 6.69
C LYS A 118 4.03 16.95 6.47
N HIS A 119 2.73 16.91 6.78
CA HIS A 119 1.76 17.96 6.55
C HIS A 119 0.86 18.18 7.77
N HIS A 120 1.44 18.24 8.99
CA HIS A 120 0.63 18.25 10.21
C HIS A 120 -0.22 19.52 10.37
N ASN A 121 0.02 20.57 9.62
CA ASN A 121 -0.82 21.78 9.61
C ASN A 121 -1.93 21.74 8.57
N GLU A 122 -2.03 20.68 7.76
CA GLU A 122 -2.94 20.58 6.62
C GLU A 122 -3.67 19.26 6.61
N ALA A 123 -4.96 19.30 6.34
CA ALA A 123 -5.78 18.13 6.04
C ALA A 123 -6.09 18.11 4.55
N TRP A 124 -5.82 17.00 3.89
CA TRP A 124 -6.00 16.84 2.46
C TRP A 124 -7.06 15.79 2.18
N VAL A 125 -7.90 16.01 1.18
CA VAL A 125 -8.71 14.93 0.61
C VAL A 125 -7.76 14.02 -0.16
N LYS A 126 -7.63 12.77 0.31
CA LYS A 126 -6.80 11.77 -0.37
C LYS A 126 -7.53 11.15 -1.54
N GLY A 127 -8.80 10.87 -1.37
CA GLY A 127 -9.63 10.28 -2.38
C GLY A 127 -11.03 9.96 -1.87
N GLY A 128 -11.81 9.38 -2.74
CA GLY A 128 -13.13 8.87 -2.45
C GLY A 128 -13.74 8.23 -3.69
N HIS A 129 -14.63 7.27 -3.46
CA HIS A 129 -15.30 6.57 -4.55
C HIS A 129 -16.72 6.18 -4.18
N MET A 130 -17.53 6.00 -5.19
CA MET A 130 -18.83 5.35 -5.12
C MET A 130 -18.67 3.91 -5.57
N GLN A 131 -19.15 2.98 -4.76
CA GLN A 131 -19.22 1.55 -5.05
C GLN A 131 -20.67 1.15 -5.26
N ILE A 132 -20.93 0.43 -6.35
CA ILE A 132 -22.25 0.02 -6.81
C ILE A 132 -22.25 -1.50 -6.94
N ASP A 133 -23.00 -2.17 -6.10
CA ASP A 133 -23.17 -3.63 -6.08
C ASP A 133 -24.57 -4.06 -6.51
N LYS A 134 -25.52 -3.12 -6.59
CA LYS A 134 -26.88 -3.30 -7.13
C LYS A 134 -27.29 -2.06 -7.91
N LEU A 135 -28.16 -2.25 -8.90
CA LEU A 135 -28.70 -1.17 -9.74
C LEU A 135 -30.21 -0.95 -9.53
N ASP A 136 -30.74 -1.43 -8.39
CA ASP A 136 -32.17 -1.35 -8.05
C ASP A 136 -32.67 0.10 -7.94
N PHE A 137 -31.76 1.07 -7.68
CA PHE A 137 -32.06 2.48 -7.67
C PHE A 137 -32.44 3.06 -9.06
N ILE A 138 -32.09 2.34 -10.15
CA ILE A 138 -32.53 2.67 -11.51
C ILE A 138 -33.92 2.04 -11.74
N LYS A 139 -34.03 0.75 -11.46
CA LYS A 139 -35.24 -0.03 -11.55
C LYS A 139 -35.05 -1.32 -10.74
N PRO A 140 -36.05 -1.73 -9.91
CA PRO A 140 -35.97 -3.00 -9.17
C PRO A 140 -35.61 -4.19 -10.08
N GLY A 141 -34.60 -4.95 -9.71
CA GLY A 141 -34.10 -6.10 -10.46
C GLY A 141 -33.34 -5.76 -11.75
N PHE A 142 -32.94 -4.49 -11.97
CA PHE A 142 -32.20 -4.11 -13.18
C PHE A 142 -30.81 -4.73 -13.18
N LEU A 143 -30.51 -5.55 -14.18
CA LEU A 143 -29.26 -6.31 -14.32
C LEU A 143 -28.90 -7.16 -13.09
N GLU A 144 -29.90 -7.65 -12.34
CA GLU A 144 -29.69 -8.36 -11.08
C GLU A 144 -28.69 -9.53 -11.23
N GLU A 145 -28.83 -10.37 -12.25
CA GLU A 145 -27.96 -11.54 -12.45
C GLU A 145 -26.50 -11.13 -12.72
N PHE A 146 -26.29 -10.05 -13.46
CA PHE A 146 -24.96 -9.48 -13.68
C PHE A 146 -24.37 -8.92 -12.38
N MET A 147 -25.17 -8.17 -11.63
CA MET A 147 -24.72 -7.52 -10.38
C MET A 147 -24.49 -8.52 -9.23
N LYS A 148 -24.95 -9.76 -9.34
CA LYS A 148 -24.58 -10.84 -8.40
C LYS A 148 -23.07 -11.11 -8.40
N VAL A 149 -22.39 -10.88 -9.51
CA VAL A 149 -20.96 -11.12 -9.67
C VAL A 149 -20.15 -9.85 -9.96
N ALA A 150 -20.81 -8.75 -10.32
CA ALA A 150 -20.16 -7.51 -10.71
C ALA A 150 -20.25 -6.43 -9.61
N THR A 151 -19.18 -5.67 -9.46
CA THR A 151 -19.11 -4.42 -8.69
C THR A 151 -18.61 -3.31 -9.61
N ILE A 152 -19.28 -2.17 -9.61
CA ILE A 152 -18.86 -0.98 -10.34
C ILE A 152 -18.30 0.02 -9.32
N THR A 153 -17.11 0.55 -9.58
CA THR A 153 -16.50 1.58 -8.75
C THR A 153 -16.16 2.80 -9.59
N VAL A 154 -16.52 3.99 -9.11
CA VAL A 154 -16.23 5.25 -9.80
C VAL A 154 -15.78 6.27 -8.76
N GLY A 155 -14.67 6.94 -9.02
CA GLY A 155 -14.18 7.94 -8.06
C GLY A 155 -12.84 8.52 -8.44
N MET A 156 -12.21 9.13 -7.44
CA MET A 156 -10.82 9.52 -7.44
C MET A 156 -10.17 8.87 -6.22
N ASP A 157 -9.63 7.69 -6.38
CA ASP A 157 -9.05 6.88 -5.30
C ASP A 157 -8.02 5.90 -5.89
N GLU A 158 -7.52 4.98 -5.08
CA GLU A 158 -6.73 3.87 -5.59
C GLU A 158 -7.57 3.00 -6.52
N PHE A 159 -7.00 2.56 -7.62
CA PHE A 159 -7.62 1.64 -8.56
C PHE A 159 -6.95 0.27 -8.51
N ASN A 160 -7.63 -0.77 -8.99
CA ASN A 160 -7.25 -2.16 -8.75
C ASN A 160 -6.18 -2.66 -9.74
N TYR A 161 -4.96 -2.09 -9.69
CA TYR A 161 -3.77 -2.58 -10.38
C TYR A 161 -2.84 -3.29 -9.40
N GLY A 162 -2.51 -4.55 -9.67
CA GLY A 162 -1.72 -5.41 -8.79
C GLY A 162 -2.46 -5.76 -7.49
N ASP A 163 -1.82 -6.54 -6.63
CA ASP A 163 -2.38 -6.91 -5.32
C ASP A 163 -1.64 -6.23 -4.15
N ALA A 164 -0.49 -5.60 -4.42
CA ALA A 164 0.29 -4.94 -3.39
C ALA A 164 -0.47 -3.81 -2.69
N HIS A 165 -1.34 -3.08 -3.42
CA HIS A 165 -2.13 -1.98 -2.85
C HIS A 165 -3.10 -2.42 -1.76
N PHE A 166 -3.52 -3.69 -1.72
CA PHE A 166 -4.35 -4.23 -0.64
C PHE A 166 -3.58 -4.50 0.66
N ARG A 167 -2.25 -4.50 0.61
CA ARG A 167 -1.34 -4.93 1.69
C ARG A 167 -0.31 -3.86 2.08
N ARG A 168 -0.50 -2.63 1.68
CA ARG A 168 0.42 -1.52 1.97
C ARG A 168 -0.04 -0.70 3.18
N SER A 169 0.89 0.07 3.75
CA SER A 169 0.70 0.78 5.02
C SER A 169 -0.09 2.08 4.93
N ASP A 170 -0.40 2.56 3.75
CA ASP A 170 -1.17 3.78 3.58
C ASP A 170 -2.61 3.48 3.10
N ASN A 171 -3.40 4.50 2.87
CA ASN A 171 -4.80 4.39 2.44
C ASN A 171 -5.69 3.58 3.37
N ALA A 172 -5.64 3.88 4.67
CA ALA A 172 -6.46 3.20 5.65
C ALA A 172 -6.18 1.68 5.74
N ARG A 173 -4.90 1.28 5.68
CA ARG A 173 -4.55 -0.14 5.66
C ARG A 173 -3.30 -0.46 6.45
N VAL A 174 -3.00 0.36 7.45
CA VAL A 174 -1.80 0.18 8.28
C VAL A 174 -1.73 -1.19 8.96
N LEU A 175 -2.87 -1.84 9.23
CA LEU A 175 -2.94 -3.18 9.78
C LEU A 175 -2.59 -4.28 8.78
N PHE A 176 -2.72 -4.01 7.46
CA PHE A 176 -2.66 -5.06 6.44
C PHE A 176 -1.25 -5.27 5.88
N ASN A 177 -0.34 -4.29 6.06
CA ASN A 177 1.07 -4.50 5.80
C ASN A 177 1.71 -5.20 7.02
N PRO A 178 2.30 -6.38 6.88
CA PRO A 178 2.96 -7.05 7.99
C PRO A 178 4.27 -6.37 8.39
N PHE A 179 4.82 -5.51 7.55
CA PHE A 179 6.01 -4.72 7.82
C PHE A 179 5.65 -3.23 7.98
N VAL A 180 6.59 -2.41 8.40
CA VAL A 180 6.45 -0.96 8.45
C VAL A 180 6.59 -0.39 7.03
N GLY A 181 7.64 -0.78 6.31
CA GLY A 181 7.94 -0.30 4.96
C GLY A 181 7.05 -0.89 3.88
N ASN A 182 6.71 -0.06 2.88
CA ASN A 182 6.11 -0.51 1.60
C ASN A 182 7.20 -1.11 0.68
N TYR A 183 6.82 -1.62 -0.49
CA TYR A 183 7.77 -2.14 -1.48
C TYR A 183 8.65 -1.02 -2.06
N ILE A 184 9.78 -1.39 -2.68
CA ILE A 184 10.71 -0.42 -3.27
C ILE A 184 10.06 0.31 -4.44
N MET A 185 9.54 -0.42 -5.41
CA MET A 185 8.73 0.11 -6.51
C MET A 185 7.26 -0.11 -6.14
N ASP A 186 6.69 0.89 -5.48
CA ASP A 186 5.37 0.81 -4.88
C ASP A 186 4.33 1.33 -5.87
N SER A 187 3.70 0.40 -6.60
CA SER A 187 2.67 0.67 -7.61
C SER A 187 1.36 1.11 -6.93
N PHE A 188 1.31 2.40 -6.58
CA PHE A 188 0.19 3.01 -5.91
C PHE A 188 -0.05 4.43 -6.40
N SER A 189 -1.28 4.70 -6.84
CA SER A 189 -1.76 6.02 -7.21
C SER A 189 -3.23 6.19 -6.84
N THR A 190 -3.63 7.45 -6.63
CA THR A 190 -5.04 7.85 -6.51
C THR A 190 -5.39 8.70 -7.73
N GLU A 191 -6.09 8.12 -8.67
CA GLU A 191 -6.48 8.75 -9.94
C GLU A 191 -8.01 8.81 -10.05
N ALA A 192 -8.52 9.70 -10.89
CA ALA A 192 -9.92 9.63 -11.28
C ALA A 192 -10.14 8.42 -12.18
N PHE A 193 -11.04 7.52 -11.80
CA PHE A 193 -11.21 6.23 -12.46
C PHE A 193 -12.66 5.77 -12.49
N GLY A 194 -12.92 4.83 -13.41
CA GLY A 194 -14.09 3.97 -13.43
C GLY A 194 -13.66 2.52 -13.66
N GLU A 195 -14.25 1.61 -12.90
CA GLU A 195 -13.84 0.20 -12.86
C GLU A 195 -15.04 -0.71 -12.76
N VAL A 196 -14.96 -1.87 -13.42
CA VAL A 196 -15.86 -3.00 -13.22
C VAL A 196 -15.03 -4.18 -12.76
N THR A 197 -15.36 -4.70 -11.58
CA THR A 197 -14.81 -5.93 -11.02
C THR A 197 -15.83 -7.05 -11.10
N ILE A 198 -15.44 -8.22 -11.60
CA ILE A 198 -16.26 -9.43 -11.66
C ILE A 198 -15.62 -10.49 -10.78
N GLN A 199 -16.41 -11.11 -9.91
CA GLN A 199 -16.00 -12.21 -9.03
C GLN A 199 -17.00 -13.35 -9.13
N SER A 200 -16.54 -14.54 -9.55
CA SER A 200 -17.40 -15.73 -9.67
C SER A 200 -16.60 -17.00 -9.49
N ASN A 201 -16.99 -17.83 -8.52
CA ASN A 201 -16.38 -19.15 -8.27
C ASN A 201 -14.85 -19.14 -8.13
N GLY A 202 -14.29 -18.08 -7.55
CA GLY A 202 -12.86 -17.86 -7.40
C GLY A 202 -12.22 -17.11 -8.58
N PHE A 203 -12.85 -17.00 -9.73
CA PHE A 203 -12.35 -16.16 -10.83
C PHE A 203 -12.56 -14.68 -10.54
N ILE A 204 -11.56 -13.89 -10.89
CA ILE A 204 -11.53 -12.43 -10.75
C ILE A 204 -11.22 -11.84 -12.11
N GLY A 205 -12.02 -10.87 -12.54
CA GLY A 205 -11.76 -10.06 -13.71
C GLY A 205 -11.97 -8.59 -13.36
N VAL A 206 -11.05 -7.73 -13.75
CA VAL A 206 -11.14 -6.28 -13.57
C VAL A 206 -10.84 -5.60 -14.90
N VAL A 207 -11.62 -4.60 -15.24
CA VAL A 207 -11.34 -3.68 -16.33
C VAL A 207 -11.65 -2.26 -15.87
N GLY A 208 -10.74 -1.35 -16.12
CA GLY A 208 -10.90 0.02 -15.70
C GLY A 208 -10.21 1.02 -16.61
N VAL A 209 -10.61 2.26 -16.44
CA VAL A 209 -10.08 3.43 -17.13
C VAL A 209 -9.77 4.51 -16.11
N THR A 210 -8.63 5.21 -16.26
CA THR A 210 -8.26 6.35 -15.45
C THR A 210 -7.94 7.57 -16.33
N ASN A 211 -7.82 8.73 -15.68
CA ASN A 211 -7.32 9.93 -16.33
C ASN A 211 -5.77 9.99 -16.38
N GLY A 212 -5.06 8.98 -15.86
CA GLY A 212 -3.59 8.89 -15.85
C GLY A 212 -2.88 9.98 -15.04
N LYS A 213 -3.56 10.62 -14.10
CA LYS A 213 -3.03 11.79 -13.36
C LYS A 213 -3.46 11.75 -11.89
N LEU A 214 -2.49 11.92 -10.99
CA LEU A 214 -2.77 12.15 -9.58
C LEU A 214 -3.44 13.51 -9.35
N ASN A 215 -2.91 14.56 -9.98
CA ASN A 215 -3.45 15.91 -9.89
C ASN A 215 -4.31 16.19 -11.12
N GLN A 216 -5.56 16.52 -10.88
CA GLN A 216 -6.52 16.81 -11.95
C GLN A 216 -6.13 18.08 -12.70
N SER A 217 -6.12 18.02 -14.03
CA SER A 217 -5.86 19.16 -14.89
C SER A 217 -6.51 18.96 -16.25
N VAL A 218 -7.12 20.00 -16.76
CA VAL A 218 -7.66 20.08 -18.14
C VAL A 218 -6.66 20.71 -19.11
N VAL A 219 -5.50 21.13 -18.62
CA VAL A 219 -4.49 21.82 -19.43
C VAL A 219 -3.85 20.83 -20.40
N VAL A 220 -3.73 21.24 -21.65
CA VAL A 220 -3.04 20.52 -22.72
C VAL A 220 -1.91 21.40 -23.25
N ASN A 221 -0.68 20.89 -23.26
CA ASN A 221 0.51 21.57 -23.78
C ASN A 221 1.56 20.53 -24.20
N SER A 222 2.79 20.94 -24.47
CA SER A 222 3.88 20.06 -24.91
C SER A 222 4.31 18.99 -23.86
N THR A 223 3.91 19.14 -22.61
CA THR A 223 4.32 18.25 -21.51
C THR A 223 3.14 17.56 -20.81
N THR A 224 1.91 17.92 -21.16
CA THR A 224 0.70 17.41 -20.51
C THR A 224 -0.42 17.28 -21.53
N ASP A 225 -1.08 16.14 -21.56
CA ASP A 225 -2.30 15.89 -22.33
C ASP A 225 -3.39 15.24 -21.45
N ASN A 226 -4.58 15.02 -22.04
CA ASN A 226 -5.74 14.44 -21.36
C ASN A 226 -6.10 13.06 -21.93
N LYS A 227 -5.10 12.28 -22.35
CA LYS A 227 -5.35 10.90 -22.77
C LYS A 227 -5.68 10.04 -21.55
N LEU A 228 -6.59 9.11 -21.76
CA LEU A 228 -6.98 8.12 -20.74
C LEU A 228 -5.93 7.04 -20.62
N SER A 229 -5.81 6.49 -19.42
CA SER A 229 -5.08 5.25 -19.14
C SER A 229 -6.05 4.11 -18.97
N PHE A 230 -5.61 2.90 -19.30
CA PHE A 230 -6.40 1.67 -19.19
C PHE A 230 -5.66 0.67 -18.33
N TYR A 231 -6.43 -0.12 -17.59
CA TYR A 231 -5.88 -1.21 -16.78
C TYR A 231 -6.84 -2.38 -16.69
N GLY A 232 -6.29 -3.50 -16.29
CA GLY A 232 -7.10 -4.68 -16.03
C GLY A 232 -6.36 -5.69 -15.17
N LYS A 233 -7.12 -6.65 -14.67
CA LYS A 233 -6.64 -7.77 -13.87
C LYS A 233 -7.43 -9.02 -14.22
N LEU A 234 -6.73 -10.14 -14.27
CA LEU A 234 -7.35 -11.47 -14.31
C LEU A 234 -6.73 -12.30 -13.20
N GLY A 235 -7.52 -13.12 -12.56
CA GLY A 235 -7.01 -13.95 -11.50
C GLY A 235 -7.95 -15.03 -11.00
N PHE A 236 -7.42 -15.76 -10.05
CA PHE A 236 -8.13 -16.80 -9.33
C PHE A 236 -7.78 -16.72 -7.85
N ASP A 237 -8.79 -16.70 -6.98
CA ASP A 237 -8.67 -16.66 -5.53
C ASP A 237 -9.69 -17.62 -4.92
N LYS A 238 -9.23 -18.64 -4.25
CA LYS A 238 -10.11 -19.63 -3.66
C LYS A 238 -9.57 -20.23 -2.38
N GLN A 239 -10.41 -20.31 -1.35
CA GLN A 239 -10.22 -21.20 -0.23
C GLN A 239 -10.49 -22.64 -0.74
N ILE A 240 -9.45 -23.45 -0.87
CA ILE A 240 -9.53 -24.81 -1.43
C ILE A 240 -10.09 -25.77 -0.39
N ASN A 241 -9.65 -25.63 0.86
CA ASN A 241 -10.15 -26.36 2.02
C ASN A 241 -9.90 -25.50 3.29
N GLU A 242 -10.22 -25.98 4.48
CA GLU A 242 -10.08 -25.25 5.75
C GLU A 242 -8.68 -24.70 5.98
N ASP A 243 -7.64 -25.40 5.54
CA ASP A 243 -6.24 -25.07 5.79
C ASP A 243 -5.57 -24.32 4.63
N PHE A 244 -6.08 -24.42 3.40
CA PHE A 244 -5.35 -24.00 2.21
C PHE A 244 -6.14 -23.02 1.33
N ARG A 245 -5.57 -21.83 1.15
CA ARG A 245 -6.03 -20.83 0.17
C ARG A 245 -4.95 -20.56 -0.85
N PHE A 246 -5.35 -20.46 -2.09
CA PHE A 246 -4.52 -20.10 -3.22
C PHE A 246 -5.11 -18.91 -3.97
N ARG A 247 -4.25 -17.93 -4.26
CA ARG A 247 -4.58 -16.82 -5.15
C ARG A 247 -3.42 -16.58 -6.12
N LEU A 248 -3.76 -16.31 -7.37
CA LEU A 248 -2.83 -15.86 -8.41
C LEU A 248 -3.53 -14.84 -9.27
N THR A 249 -2.95 -13.65 -9.40
CA THR A 249 -3.47 -12.59 -10.26
C THR A 249 -2.39 -12.08 -11.21
N GLY A 250 -2.81 -11.63 -12.39
CA GLY A 250 -2.00 -10.88 -13.35
C GLY A 250 -2.71 -9.58 -13.69
N SER A 251 -2.03 -8.46 -13.56
CA SER A 251 -2.55 -7.13 -13.85
C SER A 251 -1.72 -6.43 -14.90
N TRP A 252 -2.35 -5.56 -15.67
CA TRP A 252 -1.69 -4.68 -16.62
C TRP A 252 -2.21 -3.25 -16.48
N TYR A 253 -1.35 -2.28 -16.78
CA TYR A 253 -1.67 -0.85 -16.84
C TYR A 253 -0.97 -0.24 -18.04
N MET A 254 -1.66 0.62 -18.77
CA MET A 254 -1.11 1.31 -19.94
C MET A 254 -1.49 2.78 -19.91
N ASN A 255 -0.49 3.65 -19.96
CA ASN A 255 -0.64 5.08 -20.10
C ASN A 255 0.12 5.55 -21.36
N ASN A 256 -0.63 6.02 -22.35
CA ASN A 256 -0.07 6.59 -23.59
C ASN A 256 -0.07 8.14 -23.57
N GLY A 257 -0.47 8.75 -22.45
CA GLY A 257 -0.54 10.18 -22.27
C GLY A 257 0.79 10.80 -21.86
N LEU A 258 0.96 12.06 -22.20
CA LEU A 258 2.00 12.89 -21.64
C LEU A 258 1.50 13.45 -20.31
N SER A 259 1.98 12.94 -19.20
CA SER A 259 1.81 13.55 -17.88
C SER A 259 3.15 14.08 -17.38
N THR A 260 3.13 15.05 -16.48
CA THR A 260 4.35 15.60 -15.86
C THR A 260 5.09 14.63 -14.95
N GLY A 261 4.71 13.37 -14.95
CA GLY A 261 5.29 12.24 -14.23
C GLY A 261 4.27 11.11 -14.20
N THR A 262 4.73 9.87 -14.14
CA THR A 262 3.84 8.75 -13.89
C THR A 262 3.57 8.66 -12.41
N TYR A 263 2.38 8.92 -12.02
CA TYR A 263 2.00 8.84 -10.62
C TYR A 263 1.73 7.41 -10.14
N LEU A 264 1.68 6.42 -11.04
CA LEU A 264 1.49 5.01 -10.66
C LEU A 264 2.49 4.55 -9.58
N TYR A 265 3.75 5.02 -9.64
CA TYR A 265 4.78 4.71 -8.65
C TYR A 265 5.14 5.90 -7.74
N GLY A 266 4.39 6.97 -7.78
CA GLY A 266 4.67 8.21 -7.05
C GLY A 266 3.49 8.79 -6.28
N GLY A 267 2.32 8.14 -6.33
CA GLY A 267 1.08 8.67 -5.78
C GLY A 267 0.97 8.65 -4.26
N ASP A 268 1.82 7.90 -3.57
CA ASP A 268 1.84 7.88 -2.12
C ASP A 268 2.76 8.96 -1.52
N ARG A 269 2.21 9.83 -0.69
CA ARG A 269 2.95 10.88 0.00
C ARG A 269 3.71 10.38 1.22
N GLY A 270 3.29 9.28 1.82
CA GLY A 270 3.99 8.57 2.89
C GLY A 270 5.18 7.74 2.40
N GLY A 271 5.32 7.55 1.08
CA GLY A 271 6.45 6.89 0.43
C GLY A 271 6.74 5.51 0.99
N SER A 272 8.02 5.24 1.26
CA SER A 272 8.46 3.97 1.85
C SER A 272 8.14 3.83 3.33
N ARG A 273 7.70 4.87 4.01
CA ARG A 273 7.50 4.97 5.47
C ARG A 273 8.77 5.19 6.29
N TYR A 274 9.94 5.35 5.66
CA TYR A 274 11.20 5.64 6.33
C TYR A 274 11.50 7.14 6.22
N TYR A 275 11.63 7.80 7.37
CA TYR A 275 11.67 9.24 7.49
C TYR A 275 13.10 9.79 7.50
N GLY A 276 13.39 10.81 6.69
CA GLY A 276 14.65 11.55 6.65
C GLY A 276 15.85 10.77 6.11
N ILE A 277 15.67 9.52 5.64
CA ILE A 277 16.75 8.71 5.11
C ILE A 277 17.25 9.23 3.76
N MET A 278 18.52 8.99 3.45
CA MET A 278 19.20 9.40 2.20
C MET A 278 19.05 10.91 1.91
N GLN A 279 18.88 11.74 2.93
CA GLN A 279 18.85 13.19 2.79
C GLN A 279 20.29 13.72 2.70
N ALA A 280 20.60 14.46 1.63
CA ALA A 280 21.90 15.11 1.46
C ALA A 280 22.01 16.35 2.38
N LEU A 281 23.23 16.68 2.79
CA LEU A 281 23.54 17.89 3.56
C LEU A 281 23.14 19.16 2.82
N GLU A 282 23.36 19.18 1.50
CA GLU A 282 22.96 20.25 0.61
C GLU A 282 21.75 19.79 -0.20
N GLY A 283 20.58 20.39 0.02
CA GLY A 283 19.37 20.07 -0.75
C GLY A 283 18.09 20.22 0.06
N THR A 284 16.97 20.07 -0.60
CA THR A 284 15.66 20.04 0.04
C THR A 284 15.50 18.75 0.82
N ALA A 285 14.98 18.85 2.04
CA ALA A 285 14.62 17.69 2.84
C ALA A 285 13.65 16.76 2.08
N SER A 286 13.97 15.48 2.07
CA SER A 286 13.10 14.46 1.58
C SER A 286 12.51 13.71 2.77
N ASP A 287 11.23 13.87 3.03
CA ASP A 287 10.64 13.38 4.26
C ASP A 287 10.57 11.84 4.32
N PHE A 288 10.11 11.20 3.23
CA PHE A 288 9.99 9.74 3.17
C PHE A 288 10.66 9.17 1.91
N GLU A 289 11.85 8.65 2.06
CA GLU A 289 12.64 8.06 0.97
C GLU A 289 12.66 6.52 1.02
N GLY A 290 13.46 5.91 0.17
CA GLY A 290 13.61 4.46 0.05
C GLY A 290 12.64 3.83 -0.96
N ARG A 291 11.75 4.61 -1.54
CA ARG A 291 10.90 4.26 -2.67
C ARG A 291 11.63 4.56 -3.98
N PHE A 292 11.41 3.75 -4.98
CA PHE A 292 11.89 3.99 -6.34
C PHE A 292 10.69 4.25 -7.26
N ASN A 293 10.77 5.35 -8.04
CA ASN A 293 9.80 5.69 -9.07
C ASN A 293 10.52 5.74 -10.42
N PRO A 294 10.16 4.89 -11.38
CA PRO A 294 10.74 4.91 -12.74
C PRO A 294 10.62 6.25 -13.46
N ARG A 295 9.60 7.07 -13.10
CA ARG A 295 9.29 8.37 -13.71
C ARG A 295 9.02 8.32 -15.20
N PHE A 296 8.52 7.20 -15.71
CA PHE A 296 8.10 7.08 -17.10
C PHE A 296 6.83 7.89 -17.36
N LYS A 297 6.77 8.62 -18.48
CA LYS A 297 5.58 9.41 -18.85
C LYS A 297 4.57 8.56 -19.61
N GLN A 298 5.03 7.85 -20.63
CA GLN A 298 4.24 6.86 -21.34
C GLN A 298 4.76 5.50 -20.91
N MET A 299 3.88 4.63 -20.44
CA MET A 299 4.33 3.38 -19.86
C MET A 299 3.34 2.25 -20.03
N THR A 300 3.89 1.05 -20.05
CA THR A 300 3.15 -0.19 -19.82
C THR A 300 3.74 -0.88 -18.61
N ALA A 301 2.88 -1.28 -17.67
CA ALA A 301 3.26 -2.03 -16.49
C ALA A 301 2.48 -3.34 -16.42
N ILE A 302 3.15 -4.42 -16.05
CA ILE A 302 2.56 -5.75 -15.83
C ILE A 302 3.01 -6.24 -14.46
N GLN A 303 2.05 -6.72 -13.65
CA GLN A 303 2.35 -7.26 -12.34
C GLN A 303 1.66 -8.61 -12.14
N ILE A 304 2.40 -9.61 -11.64
CA ILE A 304 1.89 -10.93 -11.26
C ILE A 304 2.05 -11.08 -9.76
N ASN A 305 0.98 -11.49 -9.08
CA ASN A 305 0.93 -11.65 -7.62
C ASN A 305 0.46 -13.05 -7.23
N PRO A 306 1.35 -13.97 -6.86
CA PRO A 306 0.99 -15.18 -6.16
C PRO A 306 0.74 -14.91 -4.67
N PHE A 307 -0.31 -15.50 -4.12
CA PHE A 307 -0.56 -15.56 -2.68
C PHE A 307 -0.98 -16.96 -2.28
N ILE A 308 -0.39 -17.46 -1.21
CA ILE A 308 -0.67 -18.77 -0.64
C ILE A 308 -0.82 -18.61 0.87
N LYS A 309 -1.87 -19.19 1.43
CA LYS A 309 -2.00 -19.39 2.87
C LYS A 309 -2.22 -20.88 3.13
N PHE A 310 -1.36 -21.47 3.96
CA PHE A 310 -1.49 -22.82 4.47
C PHE A 310 -1.38 -22.82 5.97
N LYS A 311 -2.51 -22.99 6.66
CA LYS A 311 -2.61 -22.77 8.11
C LYS A 311 -2.03 -21.41 8.48
N GLY A 312 -1.08 -21.35 9.44
CA GLY A 312 -0.39 -20.13 9.82
C GLY A 312 0.67 -19.63 8.83
N LEU A 313 1.10 -20.45 7.85
CA LEU A 313 2.06 -20.02 6.83
C LEU A 313 1.37 -19.18 5.76
N GLU A 314 1.98 -18.05 5.42
CA GLU A 314 1.51 -17.13 4.41
C GLU A 314 2.67 -16.72 3.51
N PHE A 315 2.46 -16.75 2.21
CA PHE A 315 3.39 -16.25 1.20
C PHE A 315 2.69 -15.26 0.29
N PHE A 316 3.35 -14.13 -0.01
CA PHE A 316 2.92 -13.17 -1.01
C PHE A 316 4.09 -12.78 -1.90
N GLY A 317 3.86 -12.67 -3.21
CA GLY A 317 4.88 -12.34 -4.18
C GLY A 317 4.50 -11.20 -5.12
N ILE A 318 5.53 -10.53 -5.64
CA ILE A 318 5.42 -9.55 -6.72
C ILE A 318 6.45 -9.92 -7.78
N ILE A 319 5.98 -10.03 -9.02
CA ILE A 319 6.79 -10.06 -10.23
C ILE A 319 6.23 -8.93 -11.09
N GLU A 320 6.97 -7.84 -11.23
CA GLU A 320 6.50 -6.65 -11.93
C GLU A 320 7.53 -6.17 -12.92
N ASN A 321 7.08 -5.78 -14.11
CA ASN A 321 7.87 -5.11 -15.12
C ASN A 321 7.15 -3.86 -15.58
N VAL A 322 7.89 -2.76 -15.70
CA VAL A 322 7.41 -1.51 -16.26
C VAL A 322 8.39 -1.03 -17.33
N GLY A 323 7.86 -0.70 -18.49
CA GLY A 323 8.61 -0.11 -19.59
C GLY A 323 8.00 1.18 -20.09
N ASN A 324 8.82 2.08 -20.61
CA ASN A 324 8.35 3.25 -21.34
C ASN A 324 8.30 3.00 -22.86
N SER A 325 7.74 3.96 -23.60
CA SER A 325 7.68 3.88 -25.05
C SER A 325 9.05 4.15 -25.69
N GLU A 326 9.20 3.74 -26.95
CA GLU A 326 10.38 4.00 -27.79
C GLU A 326 10.71 5.50 -27.86
N ASP A 327 9.71 6.36 -28.05
CA ASP A 327 9.86 7.82 -28.06
C ASP A 327 10.39 8.40 -26.72
N GLN A 328 10.34 7.63 -25.65
CA GLN A 328 10.83 8.00 -24.32
C GLN A 328 12.12 7.27 -23.94
N GLY A 329 12.77 6.58 -24.92
CA GLY A 329 14.06 5.93 -24.75
C GLY A 329 13.99 4.45 -24.39
N ASN A 330 12.83 3.80 -24.46
CA ASN A 330 12.65 2.34 -24.34
C ASN A 330 13.30 1.72 -23.09
N GLY A 331 13.28 2.44 -21.97
CA GLY A 331 13.81 1.95 -20.68
C GLY A 331 12.85 0.97 -20.03
N SER A 332 13.36 0.16 -19.09
CA SER A 332 12.58 -0.83 -18.37
C SER A 332 13.11 -1.08 -16.97
N PHE A 333 12.20 -1.29 -16.03
CA PHE A 333 12.51 -1.72 -14.66
C PHE A 333 11.72 -2.98 -14.30
N THR A 334 12.39 -3.88 -13.60
CA THR A 334 11.79 -5.11 -13.07
C THR A 334 11.87 -5.10 -11.55
N GLN A 335 10.76 -5.38 -10.89
CA GLN A 335 10.69 -5.63 -9.47
C GLN A 335 10.37 -7.10 -9.20
N LEU A 336 11.15 -7.71 -8.31
CA LEU A 336 10.84 -9.01 -7.72
C LEU A 336 10.75 -8.85 -6.21
N ALA A 337 9.68 -9.37 -5.62
CA ALA A 337 9.54 -9.42 -4.18
C ALA A 337 8.89 -10.73 -3.72
N GLY A 338 9.37 -11.22 -2.60
CA GLY A 338 8.79 -12.36 -1.89
C GLY A 338 8.69 -12.05 -0.40
N GLU A 339 7.53 -12.35 0.18
CA GLU A 339 7.21 -12.17 1.58
C GLU A 339 6.70 -13.48 2.14
N ALA A 340 7.27 -13.93 3.25
CA ALA A 340 6.85 -15.13 3.95
C ALA A 340 6.59 -14.81 5.42
N LEU A 341 5.46 -15.25 5.94
CA LEU A 341 5.03 -15.04 7.32
C LEU A 341 4.61 -16.37 7.94
N TYR A 342 4.79 -16.46 9.26
CA TYR A 342 4.17 -17.48 10.07
C TYR A 342 3.34 -16.83 11.16
N ARG A 343 2.00 -17.04 11.10
CA ARG A 343 1.04 -16.58 12.09
C ARG A 343 0.77 -17.67 13.11
N PHE A 344 0.72 -17.31 14.38
CA PHE A 344 0.55 -18.24 15.48
C PHE A 344 -0.24 -17.63 16.64
N GLY A 345 -0.54 -18.45 17.65
CA GLY A 345 -1.45 -18.14 18.73
C GLY A 345 -2.88 -18.61 18.43
N THR A 346 -3.76 -18.62 19.41
CA THR A 346 -5.11 -19.20 19.31
C THR A 346 -6.00 -18.50 18.28
N THR A 347 -5.72 -17.24 18.00
CA THR A 347 -6.43 -16.42 17.01
C THR A 347 -5.47 -15.88 15.94
N GLU A 348 -4.32 -16.49 15.71
CA GLU A 348 -3.26 -15.97 14.84
C GLU A 348 -2.89 -14.50 15.19
N GLN A 349 -2.87 -14.17 16.48
CA GLN A 349 -2.60 -12.81 16.93
C GLN A 349 -1.14 -12.41 16.86
N PHE A 350 -0.22 -13.35 16.73
CA PHE A 350 1.21 -13.10 16.53
C PHE A 350 1.65 -13.52 15.14
N TYR A 351 2.66 -12.85 14.62
CA TYR A 351 3.35 -13.31 13.42
C TYR A 351 4.83 -12.94 13.45
N LEU A 352 5.62 -13.71 12.73
CA LEU A 352 7.02 -13.44 12.39
C LEU A 352 7.18 -13.64 10.87
N GLY A 353 8.13 -12.95 10.27
CA GLY A 353 8.41 -13.16 8.87
C GLY A 353 9.52 -12.30 8.30
N GLY A 354 9.71 -12.45 6.99
CA GLY A 354 10.69 -11.71 6.22
C GLY A 354 10.19 -11.37 4.83
N ARG A 355 10.74 -10.30 4.27
CA ARG A 355 10.52 -9.86 2.90
C ARG A 355 11.86 -9.57 2.24
N TYR A 356 12.03 -10.06 1.03
CA TYR A 356 13.09 -9.63 0.14
C TYR A 356 12.48 -8.94 -1.06
N ASN A 357 13.04 -7.79 -1.45
CA ASN A 357 12.58 -7.00 -2.58
C ASN A 357 13.79 -6.48 -3.36
N THR A 358 13.79 -6.65 -4.66
CA THR A 358 14.80 -6.09 -5.57
C THR A 358 14.14 -5.36 -6.73
N VAL A 359 14.75 -4.26 -7.13
CA VAL A 359 14.41 -3.51 -8.35
C VAL A 359 15.67 -3.35 -9.17
N SER A 360 15.60 -3.63 -10.47
CA SER A 360 16.70 -3.45 -11.40
C SER A 360 16.21 -3.03 -12.79
N GLY A 361 17.06 -2.32 -13.53
CA GLY A 361 16.79 -1.87 -14.88
C GLY A 361 17.35 -0.47 -15.16
N ASN A 362 16.97 0.11 -16.28
CA ASN A 362 17.46 1.39 -16.76
C ASN A 362 16.32 2.31 -17.23
N SER A 363 16.58 3.60 -17.24
CA SER A 363 15.60 4.61 -17.69
C SER A 363 15.56 4.80 -19.19
N VAL A 364 16.61 4.37 -19.90
CA VAL A 364 16.76 4.41 -21.36
C VAL A 364 17.44 3.13 -21.82
N GLU A 365 17.09 2.64 -23.02
CA GLU A 365 17.71 1.46 -23.61
C GLU A 365 19.23 1.61 -23.70
N ASN A 366 19.95 0.56 -23.35
CA ASN A 366 21.42 0.54 -23.26
C ASN A 366 22.03 1.52 -22.25
N GLY A 367 21.22 2.08 -21.34
CA GLY A 367 21.71 2.84 -20.17
C GLY A 367 22.28 1.92 -19.10
N ASP A 368 22.95 2.51 -18.11
CA ASP A 368 23.43 1.75 -16.95
C ASP A 368 22.26 1.21 -16.12
N ASP A 369 22.27 -0.08 -15.87
CA ASP A 369 21.29 -0.73 -15.02
C ASP A 369 21.52 -0.35 -13.56
N ILE A 370 20.53 0.28 -12.94
CA ILE A 370 20.52 0.43 -11.48
C ILE A 370 20.02 -0.85 -10.82
N LYS A 371 20.48 -1.05 -9.58
CA LYS A 371 19.99 -2.15 -8.74
C LYS A 371 19.80 -1.72 -7.29
N ILE A 372 18.62 -1.95 -6.77
CA ILE A 372 18.24 -1.66 -5.39
C ILE A 372 17.73 -2.94 -4.75
N ASN A 373 18.23 -3.27 -3.55
CA ASN A 373 17.79 -4.44 -2.81
C ASN A 373 17.33 -4.03 -1.42
N ARG A 374 16.28 -4.67 -0.90
CA ARG A 374 15.84 -4.50 0.49
C ARG A 374 15.51 -5.84 1.12
N VAL A 375 15.94 -5.99 2.37
CA VAL A 375 15.52 -7.06 3.27
C VAL A 375 14.75 -6.43 4.42
N ASN A 376 13.58 -6.98 4.75
CA ASN A 376 12.83 -6.68 5.95
C ASN A 376 12.71 -8.00 6.75
N ILE A 377 12.94 -7.95 8.05
CA ILE A 377 12.70 -9.04 8.99
C ILE A 377 11.91 -8.43 10.14
N GLY A 378 10.84 -9.08 10.55
CA GLY A 378 10.02 -8.50 11.59
C GLY A 378 8.90 -9.41 12.06
N GLY A 379 8.06 -8.83 12.86
CA GLY A 379 6.87 -9.49 13.37
C GLY A 379 5.89 -8.50 13.98
N GLY A 380 4.76 -9.02 14.40
CA GLY A 380 3.74 -8.21 15.00
C GLY A 380 2.86 -8.95 15.97
N TRP A 381 2.18 -8.17 16.76
CA TRP A 381 1.21 -8.61 17.75
C TRP A 381 -0.08 -7.79 17.63
N PHE A 382 -1.14 -8.45 17.21
CA PHE A 382 -2.49 -7.92 17.32
C PHE A 382 -2.93 -7.95 18.78
N MET A 383 -2.86 -6.82 19.45
CA MET A 383 -3.35 -6.66 20.83
C MET A 383 -4.88 -6.79 20.88
N THR A 384 -5.54 -6.26 19.86
CA THR A 384 -6.98 -6.37 19.60
C THR A 384 -7.18 -6.55 18.08
N ASN A 385 -8.40 -6.68 17.59
CA ASN A 385 -8.69 -6.68 16.16
C ASN A 385 -8.29 -5.37 15.46
N ASN A 386 -8.16 -4.29 16.21
CA ASN A 386 -7.95 -2.94 15.71
C ASN A 386 -6.57 -2.34 16.04
N VAL A 387 -5.77 -3.03 16.87
CA VAL A 387 -4.47 -2.53 17.33
C VAL A 387 -3.39 -3.57 17.06
N LEU A 388 -2.40 -3.19 16.26
CA LEU A 388 -1.25 -3.99 15.90
C LEU A 388 0.04 -3.28 16.28
N ILE A 389 0.89 -3.94 17.05
CA ILE A 389 2.28 -3.50 17.28
C ILE A 389 3.18 -4.28 16.36
N LYS A 390 4.03 -3.57 15.60
CA LYS A 390 5.02 -4.17 14.67
C LYS A 390 6.43 -3.82 15.12
N LEU A 391 7.33 -4.77 14.93
CA LEU A 391 8.78 -4.56 15.01
C LEU A 391 9.38 -4.97 13.67
N GLU A 392 10.17 -4.10 13.08
CA GLU A 392 10.86 -4.35 11.82
C GLU A 392 12.33 -3.99 11.93
N TYR A 393 13.21 -4.89 11.51
CA TYR A 393 14.56 -4.58 11.05
C TYR A 393 14.55 -4.53 9.54
N MET A 394 15.16 -3.50 8.96
CA MET A 394 15.30 -3.38 7.51
C MET A 394 16.72 -2.96 7.11
N ASN A 395 17.12 -3.40 5.91
CA ASN A 395 18.34 -2.96 5.22
C ASN A 395 18.04 -2.79 3.74
N GLN A 396 18.25 -1.57 3.23
CA GLN A 396 18.19 -1.27 1.80
C GLN A 396 19.55 -0.82 1.29
N GLN A 397 19.91 -1.31 0.11
CA GLN A 397 21.19 -1.02 -0.54
C GLN A 397 20.97 -0.60 -1.99
N TYR A 398 21.64 0.46 -2.39
CA TYR A 398 21.75 0.95 -3.75
C TYR A 398 23.06 0.42 -4.32
N LYS A 399 22.99 -0.65 -5.16
CA LYS A 399 24.14 -1.49 -5.51
C LYS A 399 24.90 -1.00 -6.72
N GLU A 400 24.23 -0.75 -7.82
CA GLU A 400 24.84 -0.57 -9.13
C GLU A 400 24.12 0.54 -9.91
N GLY A 401 24.77 1.09 -10.94
CA GLY A 401 24.19 1.98 -11.94
C GLY A 401 23.91 3.42 -11.50
N PHE A 402 24.31 3.80 -10.28
CA PHE A 402 24.12 5.18 -9.82
C PHE A 402 25.34 6.03 -10.19
N ALA A 403 25.09 7.22 -10.77
CA ALA A 403 26.13 8.16 -11.12
C ALA A 403 27.05 8.48 -9.93
N ALA A 404 28.33 8.73 -10.19
CA ALA A 404 29.34 8.93 -9.14
C ALA A 404 29.01 10.10 -8.20
N ASP A 405 28.29 11.12 -8.69
CA ASP A 405 27.82 12.30 -7.93
C ASP A 405 26.42 12.11 -7.30
N SER A 406 25.78 10.98 -7.53
CA SER A 406 24.47 10.68 -6.96
C SER A 406 24.55 10.39 -5.48
N LYS A 407 23.62 10.94 -4.69
CA LYS A 407 23.44 10.58 -3.27
C LYS A 407 23.19 9.09 -3.02
N TYR A 408 22.79 8.35 -4.05
CA TYR A 408 22.53 6.91 -4.00
C TYR A 408 23.76 6.06 -4.36
N ASN A 409 24.86 6.67 -4.85
CA ASN A 409 26.08 5.94 -5.16
C ASN A 409 26.68 5.31 -3.89
N GLY A 410 26.75 3.96 -3.86
CA GLY A 410 27.16 3.21 -2.67
C GLY A 410 26.22 3.42 -1.47
N GLY A 411 25.00 3.88 -1.73
CA GLY A 411 24.01 4.20 -0.70
C GLY A 411 23.51 2.96 0.04
N GLU A 412 23.37 3.08 1.35
CA GLU A 412 22.76 2.08 2.23
C GLU A 412 22.00 2.79 3.34
N PHE A 413 20.88 2.21 3.78
CA PHE A 413 20.27 2.54 5.04
C PHE A 413 19.73 1.30 5.73
N LYS A 414 19.87 1.23 7.05
CA LYS A 414 19.49 0.08 7.86
C LYS A 414 19.15 0.49 9.28
N GLY A 415 18.26 -0.25 9.89
CA GLY A 415 17.88 0.03 11.27
C GLY A 415 16.61 -0.69 11.69
N VAL A 416 16.04 -0.19 12.77
CA VAL A 416 14.86 -0.76 13.43
C VAL A 416 13.74 0.26 13.46
N ASN A 417 12.53 -0.21 13.20
CA ASN A 417 11.30 0.53 13.39
C ASN A 417 10.37 -0.24 14.34
N ILE A 418 9.65 0.51 15.18
CA ILE A 418 8.53 -0.02 15.96
C ILE A 418 7.32 0.83 15.55
N GLU A 419 6.23 0.19 15.17
CA GLU A 419 5.02 0.90 14.76
C GLU A 419 3.80 0.40 15.56
N ALA A 420 3.08 1.33 16.15
CA ALA A 420 1.73 1.11 16.64
C ALA A 420 0.76 1.50 15.52
N ALA A 421 0.14 0.50 14.90
CA ALA A 421 -0.86 0.65 13.86
C ALA A 421 -2.26 0.44 14.49
N ILE A 422 -3.13 1.42 14.33
CA ILE A 422 -4.46 1.45 14.91
C ILE A 422 -5.46 1.76 13.81
N SER A 423 -6.56 1.00 13.75
CA SER A 423 -7.70 1.31 12.89
C SER A 423 -9.01 1.25 13.68
N PHE A 424 -10.01 1.94 13.25
CA PHE A 424 -11.32 1.98 13.91
C PHE A 424 -12.45 2.28 12.93
#